data_e374584799a9d14b1de8f4b914ddefbf
#
_entry.id   e374584799a9d14b1de8f4b914ddefbf
#
_cell.length_a   1.000
_cell.length_b   1.000
_cell.length_c   1.000
_cell.angle_alpha   90.00
_cell.angle_beta   90.00
_cell.angle_gamma   90.00
#
_symmetry.space_group_name_H-M   'P 1'
#
loop_
_entity.id
_entity.type
_entity.pdbx_description
1 polymer ?
#
loop_
_entity_poly.entity_id
_entity_poly.type
_entity_poly.pdbx_seq_one_letter_code
_entity_poly.pdbx_strand_id
1 'polypeptide(L)'
;MKVLWVCNIMLPVIAEALHKEASNKEGWLSGLLEQVAAENSSDLELAVAFPVPADTEVPWRLQIAMPREKEDREHLQTNTDAETYNITCYGFHEDTVHPDRYQPLLEEELHRITEDFSPDVIHCFGTEYPHTLAVCRVFPHKEKILVGIQGICTLCAEAYFADMPESEIHKTTFRDLVKKDTLRSQQEKFARRGVMEREAIGLAGNITGRTAWDRAVTTAWNPKAHYYTMNETLRASFYEGQWQPKHCEPYSIFVSQADYPLKGLHYLLQALPQIREKYPRVQVYVAGNDLTAYRTPKEKLKISAYGRYLRRLIREGQLEDRVHFLGK
;
A
#
# COMPACT_ATOMS: atom_id res chain seq x y z
N MET A 1 18.00 -12.88 -17.41
CA MET A 1 16.97 -13.30 -16.42
C MET A 1 15.73 -12.44 -16.63
N LYS A 2 14.55 -13.06 -16.75
CA LYS A 2 13.26 -12.37 -16.94
C LYS A 2 12.51 -12.28 -15.63
N VAL A 3 12.19 -11.06 -15.17
CA VAL A 3 11.48 -10.84 -13.92
C VAL A 3 10.17 -10.12 -14.21
N LEU A 4 9.06 -10.69 -13.74
CA LEU A 4 7.75 -10.06 -13.81
C LEU A 4 7.38 -9.51 -12.43
N TRP A 5 7.22 -8.20 -12.33
CA TRP A 5 6.61 -7.56 -11.17
C TRP A 5 5.10 -7.51 -11.32
N VAL A 6 4.37 -7.93 -10.30
CA VAL A 6 2.91 -7.78 -10.22
C VAL A 6 2.61 -6.81 -9.09
N CYS A 7 2.18 -5.61 -9.46
CA CYS A 7 2.04 -4.46 -8.58
C CYS A 7 0.58 -4.22 -8.17
N ASN A 8 0.37 -3.63 -7.00
CA ASN A 8 -0.95 -3.25 -6.49
C ASN A 8 -1.50 -1.96 -7.13
N ILE A 9 -0.64 -1.21 -7.82
CA ILE A 9 -0.97 0.07 -8.45
C ILE A 9 -0.30 0.19 -9.82
N MET A 10 -0.85 1.07 -10.65
CA MET A 10 -0.14 1.59 -11.82
C MET A 10 0.95 2.55 -11.35
N LEU A 11 2.21 2.25 -11.67
CA LEU A 11 3.34 3.10 -11.27
C LEU A 11 3.29 4.45 -11.99
N PRO A 12 3.80 5.55 -11.39
CA PRO A 12 3.74 6.89 -11.96
C PRO A 12 4.29 6.99 -13.39
N VAL A 13 5.41 6.35 -13.69
CA VAL A 13 6.00 6.36 -15.05
C VAL A 13 5.08 5.71 -16.08
N ILE A 14 4.31 4.68 -15.68
CA ILE A 14 3.33 4.01 -16.54
C ILE A 14 2.10 4.92 -16.74
N ALA A 15 1.63 5.54 -15.64
CA ALA A 15 0.51 6.46 -15.68
C ALA A 15 0.81 7.66 -16.59
N GLU A 16 2.03 8.23 -16.52
CA GLU A 16 2.50 9.29 -17.39
C GLU A 16 2.50 8.88 -18.87
N ALA A 17 3.09 7.71 -19.18
CA ALA A 17 3.12 7.18 -20.55
C ALA A 17 1.71 6.92 -21.13
N LEU A 18 0.73 6.62 -20.27
CA LEU A 18 -0.67 6.40 -20.64
C LEU A 18 -1.55 7.67 -20.53
N HIS A 19 -0.97 8.81 -20.17
CA HIS A 19 -1.70 10.06 -19.90
C HIS A 19 -2.83 9.89 -18.86
N LYS A 20 -2.54 9.12 -17.80
CA LYS A 20 -3.44 8.86 -16.67
C LYS A 20 -2.97 9.57 -15.41
N GLU A 21 -3.85 9.75 -14.45
CA GLU A 21 -3.50 10.32 -13.15
C GLU A 21 -2.61 9.35 -12.36
N ALA A 22 -1.46 9.85 -11.88
CA ALA A 22 -0.52 9.06 -11.10
C ALA A 22 -0.97 8.92 -9.63
N SER A 23 -0.76 7.74 -9.06
CA SER A 23 -1.00 7.50 -7.64
C SER A 23 0.16 8.03 -6.79
N ASN A 24 -0.16 8.65 -5.64
CA ASN A 24 0.84 9.02 -4.63
C ASN A 24 1.22 7.88 -3.69
N LYS A 25 0.53 6.74 -3.80
CA LYS A 25 0.76 5.56 -2.95
C LYS A 25 1.98 4.78 -3.43
N GLU A 26 2.52 3.95 -2.56
CA GLU A 26 3.59 2.98 -2.86
C GLU A 26 4.81 3.60 -3.55
N GLY A 27 5.22 4.80 -3.12
CA GLY A 27 6.36 5.51 -3.69
C GLY A 27 7.69 4.76 -3.61
N TRP A 28 7.80 3.79 -2.72
CA TRP A 28 8.95 2.90 -2.62
C TRP A 28 9.09 1.98 -3.84
N LEU A 29 7.99 1.53 -4.46
CA LEU A 29 8.04 0.77 -5.71
C LEU A 29 8.58 1.60 -6.87
N SER A 30 8.22 2.90 -6.92
CA SER A 30 8.78 3.82 -7.92
C SER A 30 10.28 3.99 -7.73
N GLY A 31 10.73 4.22 -6.47
CA GLY A 31 12.15 4.30 -6.14
C GLY A 31 12.91 3.01 -6.45
N LEU A 32 12.30 1.84 -6.20
CA LEU A 32 12.90 0.56 -6.56
C LEU A 32 13.04 0.40 -8.08
N LEU A 33 12.01 0.80 -8.85
CA LEU A 33 12.06 0.73 -10.31
C LEU A 33 13.13 1.67 -10.89
N GLU A 34 13.22 2.90 -10.36
CA GLU A 34 14.26 3.86 -10.73
C GLU A 34 15.67 3.28 -10.48
N GLN A 35 15.87 2.67 -9.31
CA GLN A 35 17.14 2.06 -8.94
C GLN A 35 17.49 0.86 -9.83
N VAL A 36 16.52 -0.01 -10.12
CA VAL A 36 16.72 -1.14 -11.06
C VAL A 36 17.05 -0.62 -12.45
N ALA A 37 16.40 0.43 -12.93
CA ALA A 37 16.68 1.02 -14.24
C ALA A 37 18.10 1.64 -14.31
N ALA A 38 18.54 2.29 -13.20
CA ALA A 38 19.85 2.93 -13.11
C ALA A 38 21.00 1.92 -13.02
N GLU A 39 20.84 0.87 -12.20
CA GLU A 39 21.91 -0.11 -11.90
C GLU A 39 21.93 -1.30 -12.87
N ASN A 40 20.91 -1.44 -13.73
CA ASN A 40 20.74 -2.66 -14.49
C ASN A 40 21.88 -2.91 -15.50
N SER A 41 22.59 -4.00 -15.27
CA SER A 41 23.39 -4.68 -16.28
C SER A 41 22.46 -5.28 -17.35
N SER A 42 22.96 -5.47 -18.57
CA SER A 42 22.23 -6.01 -19.74
C SER A 42 21.49 -7.35 -19.52
N ASP A 43 21.61 -7.96 -18.33
CA ASP A 43 21.19 -9.31 -18.06
C ASP A 43 19.80 -9.46 -17.42
N LEU A 44 19.16 -8.34 -17.02
CA LEU A 44 17.82 -8.35 -16.43
C LEU A 44 16.79 -7.74 -17.40
N GLU A 45 15.84 -8.54 -17.84
CA GLU A 45 14.64 -8.11 -18.57
C GLU A 45 13.48 -7.99 -17.57
N LEU A 46 12.97 -6.76 -17.38
CA LEU A 46 11.89 -6.48 -16.43
C LEU A 46 10.58 -6.26 -17.14
N ALA A 47 9.53 -6.90 -16.64
CA ALA A 47 8.16 -6.56 -16.95
C ALA A 47 7.39 -6.14 -15.69
N VAL A 48 6.42 -5.24 -15.86
CA VAL A 48 5.53 -4.75 -14.78
C VAL A 48 4.08 -4.97 -15.16
N ALA A 49 3.38 -5.82 -14.42
CA ALA A 49 1.93 -5.98 -14.51
C ALA A 49 1.25 -5.11 -13.45
N PHE A 50 0.19 -4.39 -13.84
CA PHE A 50 -0.50 -3.44 -12.97
C PHE A 50 -2.01 -3.50 -13.14
N PRO A 51 -2.81 -3.28 -12.06
CA PRO A 51 -4.26 -3.32 -12.12
C PRO A 51 -4.83 -2.07 -12.77
N VAL A 52 -5.89 -2.26 -13.54
CA VAL A 52 -6.73 -1.19 -14.09
C VAL A 52 -8.20 -1.47 -13.77
N PRO A 53 -9.02 -0.43 -13.51
CA PRO A 53 -10.48 -0.61 -13.39
C PRO A 53 -11.09 -1.22 -14.65
N ALA A 54 -12.17 -2.01 -14.51
CA ALA A 54 -12.79 -2.72 -15.60
C ALA A 54 -13.35 -1.81 -16.73
N ASP A 55 -13.62 -0.54 -16.43
CA ASP A 55 -14.10 0.49 -17.36
C ASP A 55 -12.96 1.32 -17.97
N THR A 56 -11.72 0.97 -17.68
CA THR A 56 -10.53 1.73 -18.13
C THR A 56 -9.88 1.01 -19.30
N GLU A 57 -9.89 1.63 -20.46
CA GLU A 57 -9.15 1.13 -21.62
C GLU A 57 -7.66 1.51 -21.51
N VAL A 58 -6.81 0.49 -21.57
CA VAL A 58 -5.35 0.62 -21.69
C VAL A 58 -4.83 -0.41 -22.69
N PRO A 59 -3.69 -0.15 -23.34
CA PRO A 59 -3.03 -1.18 -24.13
C PRO A 59 -2.72 -2.38 -23.24
N TRP A 60 -3.10 -3.59 -23.70
CA TRP A 60 -2.81 -4.81 -22.96
C TRP A 60 -1.30 -4.98 -22.69
N ARG A 61 -0.46 -4.57 -23.65
CA ARG A 61 1.00 -4.58 -23.57
C ARG A 61 1.55 -3.29 -24.16
N LEU A 62 2.52 -2.68 -23.47
CA LEU A 62 3.26 -1.50 -23.95
C LEU A 62 4.73 -1.59 -23.54
N GLN A 63 5.58 -0.86 -24.26
CA GLN A 63 6.99 -0.68 -23.92
C GLN A 63 7.20 0.77 -23.44
N ILE A 64 7.95 0.91 -22.35
CA ILE A 64 8.29 2.22 -21.80
C ILE A 64 9.81 2.31 -21.69
N ALA A 65 10.36 3.39 -22.25
CA ALA A 65 11.77 3.72 -22.12
C ALA A 65 11.97 4.60 -20.87
N MET A 66 12.72 4.12 -19.91
CA MET A 66 13.11 4.88 -18.71
C MET A 66 14.48 5.50 -18.91
N PRO A 67 14.68 6.78 -18.54
CA PRO A 67 16.00 7.38 -18.58
C PRO A 67 16.93 6.65 -17.59
N ARG A 68 18.17 6.44 -17.98
CA ARG A 68 19.24 6.07 -17.05
C ARG A 68 19.85 7.35 -16.53
N GLU A 69 19.74 7.61 -15.24
CA GLU A 69 20.47 8.72 -14.64
C GLU A 69 21.97 8.48 -14.80
N LYS A 70 22.65 9.44 -15.42
CA LYS A 70 24.11 9.49 -15.42
C LYS A 70 24.54 9.98 -14.05
N GLU A 71 24.88 9.07 -13.11
CA GLU A 71 25.81 9.46 -12.06
C GLU A 71 27.09 9.97 -12.74
N ASP A 72 27.67 11.05 -12.21
CA ASP A 72 28.95 11.61 -12.59
C ASP A 72 30.06 10.52 -12.56
N ARG A 73 30.12 9.72 -13.61
CA ARG A 73 31.18 8.74 -13.84
C ARG A 73 32.29 9.37 -14.62
N GLU A 74 33.05 10.27 -14.00
CA GLU A 74 34.26 10.80 -14.59
C GLU A 74 35.36 9.73 -14.86
N HIS A 75 35.16 8.47 -14.48
CA HIS A 75 36.24 7.47 -14.52
C HIS A 75 35.95 6.11 -15.17
N LEU A 76 34.83 5.90 -15.85
CA LEU A 76 34.63 4.64 -16.59
C LEU A 76 34.22 4.89 -18.05
N GLN A 77 35.22 4.84 -18.92
CA GLN A 77 35.05 4.69 -20.37
C GLN A 77 34.50 3.29 -20.65
N THR A 78 33.19 3.11 -20.59
CA THR A 78 32.51 2.00 -21.25
C THR A 78 31.47 2.59 -22.17
N ASN A 79 31.75 2.48 -23.47
CA ASN A 79 30.81 2.73 -24.54
C ASN A 79 29.63 1.75 -24.40
N THR A 80 28.56 2.19 -23.76
CA THR A 80 27.23 1.56 -23.89
C THR A 80 26.24 2.63 -24.29
N ASP A 81 25.89 2.60 -25.58
CA ASP A 81 24.96 3.54 -26.25
C ASP A 81 23.49 3.43 -25.81
N ALA A 82 23.19 2.85 -24.64
CA ALA A 82 21.82 2.77 -24.16
C ALA A 82 21.56 3.83 -23.10
N GLU A 83 21.10 5.00 -23.57
CA GLU A 83 20.63 6.09 -22.69
C GLU A 83 19.31 5.75 -21.96
N THR A 84 18.65 4.64 -22.31
CA THR A 84 17.36 4.22 -21.77
C THR A 84 17.34 2.76 -21.35
N TYR A 85 16.55 2.45 -20.34
CA TYR A 85 16.18 1.11 -19.94
C TYR A 85 14.72 0.83 -20.33
N ASN A 86 14.49 -0.20 -21.14
CA ASN A 86 13.15 -0.54 -21.62
C ASN A 86 12.48 -1.54 -20.71
N ILE A 87 11.27 -1.22 -20.24
CA ILE A 87 10.41 -2.13 -19.49
C ILE A 87 9.18 -2.52 -20.30
N THR A 88 8.78 -3.78 -20.21
CA THR A 88 7.50 -4.25 -20.75
C THR A 88 6.42 -4.07 -19.68
N CYS A 89 5.30 -3.45 -20.03
CA CYS A 89 4.20 -3.21 -19.11
C CYS A 89 2.93 -3.91 -19.58
N TYR A 90 2.17 -4.50 -18.63
CA TYR A 90 0.91 -5.20 -18.89
C TYR A 90 -0.19 -4.65 -17.98
N GLY A 91 -1.31 -4.24 -18.59
CA GLY A 91 -2.52 -3.92 -17.83
C GLY A 91 -3.39 -5.17 -17.64
N PHE A 92 -3.88 -5.41 -16.43
CA PHE A 92 -4.90 -6.41 -16.14
C PHE A 92 -6.07 -5.77 -15.39
N HIS A 93 -7.30 -6.28 -15.61
CA HIS A 93 -8.51 -5.70 -15.03
C HIS A 93 -8.78 -6.25 -13.63
N GLU A 94 -8.91 -5.35 -12.65
CA GLU A 94 -9.23 -5.69 -11.27
C GLU A 94 -10.12 -4.63 -10.60
N ASP A 95 -11.12 -5.06 -9.84
CA ASP A 95 -11.91 -4.18 -8.98
C ASP A 95 -11.12 -3.81 -7.71
N THR A 96 -10.24 -2.80 -7.84
CA THR A 96 -9.44 -2.30 -6.72
C THR A 96 -10.26 -1.57 -5.65
N VAL A 97 -11.53 -1.27 -5.91
CA VAL A 97 -12.47 -0.68 -4.93
C VAL A 97 -13.02 -1.74 -3.98
N HIS A 98 -13.18 -2.97 -4.48
CA HIS A 98 -13.66 -4.11 -3.69
C HIS A 98 -12.65 -5.27 -3.70
N PRO A 99 -11.44 -5.08 -3.16
CA PRO A 99 -10.38 -6.09 -3.16
C PRO A 99 -10.71 -7.32 -2.30
N ASP A 100 -11.84 -7.31 -1.62
CA ASP A 100 -12.40 -8.44 -0.88
C ASP A 100 -13.19 -9.42 -1.77
N ARG A 101 -13.25 -9.17 -3.09
CA ARG A 101 -13.97 -10.00 -4.07
C ARG A 101 -13.01 -10.58 -5.08
N TYR A 102 -12.94 -11.89 -5.13
CA TYR A 102 -12.16 -12.59 -6.16
C TYR A 102 -12.88 -12.58 -7.50
N GLN A 103 -12.15 -12.26 -8.56
CA GLN A 103 -12.67 -12.25 -9.93
C GLN A 103 -11.93 -13.33 -10.74
N PRO A 104 -12.64 -14.39 -11.24
CA PRO A 104 -12.00 -15.46 -12.02
C PRO A 104 -11.27 -14.97 -13.29
N LEU A 105 -11.70 -13.87 -13.88
CA LEU A 105 -11.05 -13.27 -15.05
C LEU A 105 -9.57 -12.93 -14.79
N LEU A 106 -9.19 -12.64 -13.54
CA LEU A 106 -7.80 -12.41 -13.17
C LEU A 106 -6.90 -13.59 -13.51
N GLU A 107 -7.39 -14.82 -13.37
CA GLU A 107 -6.63 -16.02 -13.69
C GLU A 107 -6.31 -16.09 -15.19
N GLU A 108 -7.27 -15.77 -16.05
CA GLU A 108 -7.10 -15.78 -17.50
C GLU A 108 -6.12 -14.70 -17.97
N GLU A 109 -6.28 -13.47 -17.45
CA GLU A 109 -5.42 -12.35 -17.84
C GLU A 109 -3.98 -12.53 -17.35
N LEU A 110 -3.79 -12.94 -16.09
CA LEU A 110 -2.45 -13.16 -15.54
C LEU A 110 -1.77 -14.40 -16.14
N HIS A 111 -2.53 -15.45 -16.47
CA HIS A 111 -2.02 -16.57 -17.23
C HIS A 111 -1.49 -16.11 -18.61
N ARG A 112 -2.29 -15.32 -19.34
CA ARG A 112 -1.88 -14.77 -20.64
C ARG A 112 -0.61 -13.90 -20.52
N ILE A 113 -0.47 -13.10 -19.47
CA ILE A 113 0.73 -12.29 -19.22
C ILE A 113 1.95 -13.20 -18.97
N THR A 114 1.80 -14.23 -18.15
CA THR A 114 2.89 -15.16 -17.86
C THR A 114 3.31 -15.97 -19.08
N GLU A 115 2.39 -16.35 -19.96
CA GLU A 115 2.70 -17.02 -21.22
C GLU A 115 3.45 -16.10 -22.20
N ASP A 116 2.98 -14.84 -22.36
CA ASP A 116 3.62 -13.88 -23.28
C ASP A 116 5.02 -13.49 -22.83
N PHE A 117 5.19 -13.19 -21.54
CA PHE A 117 6.47 -12.75 -21.02
C PHE A 117 7.42 -13.91 -20.71
N SER A 118 6.92 -15.08 -20.33
CA SER A 118 7.68 -16.27 -19.91
C SER A 118 8.72 -15.95 -18.83
N PRO A 119 8.31 -15.50 -17.61
CA PRO A 119 9.22 -15.05 -16.57
C PRO A 119 10.02 -16.20 -15.94
N ASP A 120 11.28 -15.92 -15.59
CA ASP A 120 12.10 -16.78 -14.74
C ASP A 120 11.67 -16.65 -13.27
N VAL A 121 11.23 -15.44 -12.85
CA VAL A 121 10.76 -15.12 -11.51
C VAL A 121 9.56 -14.18 -11.61
N ILE A 122 8.54 -14.41 -10.77
CA ILE A 122 7.43 -13.49 -10.56
C ILE A 122 7.53 -12.93 -9.15
N HIS A 123 7.55 -11.59 -9.00
CA HIS A 123 7.50 -10.90 -7.72
C HIS A 123 6.15 -10.19 -7.58
N CYS A 124 5.29 -10.70 -6.71
CA CYS A 124 4.03 -10.07 -6.33
C CYS A 124 4.24 -9.15 -5.13
N PHE A 125 3.90 -7.87 -5.28
CA PHE A 125 4.07 -6.86 -4.23
C PHE A 125 2.80 -6.70 -3.40
N GLY A 126 2.72 -7.46 -2.30
CA GLY A 126 1.58 -7.45 -1.38
C GLY A 126 0.62 -8.62 -1.59
N THR A 127 -0.20 -8.84 -0.57
CA THR A 127 -1.22 -9.89 -0.52
C THR A 127 -2.63 -9.30 -0.36
N GLU A 128 -2.71 -7.97 -0.38
CA GLU A 128 -3.94 -7.24 -0.08
C GLU A 128 -4.97 -7.28 -1.21
N TYR A 129 -4.56 -7.71 -2.41
CA TYR A 129 -5.41 -7.77 -3.60
C TYR A 129 -5.48 -9.18 -4.17
N PRO A 130 -6.59 -9.53 -4.85
CA PRO A 130 -6.82 -10.87 -5.41
C PRO A 130 -5.81 -11.33 -6.45
N HIS A 131 -5.19 -10.41 -7.20
CA HIS A 131 -4.25 -10.75 -8.27
C HIS A 131 -3.05 -11.58 -7.78
N THR A 132 -2.56 -11.36 -6.56
CA THR A 132 -1.48 -12.20 -5.99
C THR A 132 -1.90 -13.65 -5.86
N LEU A 133 -3.14 -13.90 -5.40
CA LEU A 133 -3.68 -15.26 -5.37
C LEU A 133 -3.85 -15.83 -6.78
N ALA A 134 -4.35 -15.04 -7.73
CA ALA A 134 -4.52 -15.49 -9.10
C ALA A 134 -3.18 -15.91 -9.73
N VAL A 135 -2.11 -15.13 -9.57
CA VAL A 135 -0.75 -15.54 -9.98
C VAL A 135 -0.36 -16.86 -9.32
N CYS A 136 -0.54 -16.95 -7.99
CA CYS A 136 -0.20 -18.17 -7.24
C CYS A 136 -1.00 -19.39 -7.70
N ARG A 137 -2.19 -19.23 -8.27
CA ARG A 137 -3.00 -20.32 -8.82
C ARG A 137 -2.55 -20.72 -10.21
N VAL A 138 -2.39 -19.76 -11.13
CA VAL A 138 -2.18 -20.03 -12.55
C VAL A 138 -0.74 -20.36 -12.91
N PHE A 139 0.25 -19.74 -12.27
CA PHE A 139 1.65 -19.99 -12.60
C PHE A 139 2.12 -21.35 -12.04
N PRO A 140 2.55 -22.29 -12.89
CA PRO A 140 2.80 -23.67 -12.46
C PRO A 140 4.03 -23.80 -11.55
N HIS A 141 5.03 -22.95 -11.74
CA HIS A 141 6.33 -23.00 -11.06
C HIS A 141 6.31 -22.19 -9.76
N LYS A 142 5.75 -22.78 -8.69
CA LYS A 142 5.58 -22.10 -7.40
C LYS A 142 6.90 -21.69 -6.75
N GLU A 143 7.96 -22.43 -7.00
CA GLU A 143 9.34 -22.16 -6.58
C GLU A 143 9.94 -20.89 -7.22
N LYS A 144 9.30 -20.37 -8.25
CA LYS A 144 9.69 -19.12 -8.94
C LYS A 144 8.81 -17.93 -8.56
N ILE A 145 7.84 -18.10 -7.67
CA ILE A 145 6.98 -17.04 -7.16
C ILE A 145 7.57 -16.49 -5.86
N LEU A 146 7.81 -15.19 -5.81
CA LEU A 146 8.16 -14.42 -4.63
C LEU A 146 6.97 -13.53 -4.24
N VAL A 147 6.42 -13.71 -3.04
CA VAL A 147 5.32 -12.89 -2.51
C VAL A 147 5.86 -11.95 -1.45
N GLY A 148 5.73 -10.64 -1.68
CA GLY A 148 6.13 -9.59 -0.76
C GLY A 148 5.02 -9.27 0.25
N ILE A 149 5.35 -9.27 1.54
CA ILE A 149 4.41 -8.94 2.61
C ILE A 149 4.50 -7.45 2.92
N GLN A 150 3.39 -6.72 2.72
CA GLN A 150 3.25 -5.31 3.10
C GLN A 150 2.41 -5.15 4.38
N GLY A 151 1.43 -5.98 4.56
CA GLY A 151 0.59 -6.11 5.73
C GLY A 151 -0.05 -7.50 5.73
N ILE A 152 -0.65 -7.92 6.82
CA ILE A 152 -1.33 -9.21 6.92
C ILE A 152 -2.81 -8.97 7.19
N CYS A 153 -3.63 -9.09 6.13
CA CYS A 153 -5.06 -8.79 6.15
C CYS A 153 -5.81 -9.61 7.20
N THR A 154 -5.46 -10.88 7.40
CA THR A 154 -6.03 -11.75 8.42
C THR A 154 -5.89 -11.13 9.82
N LEU A 155 -4.68 -10.71 10.18
CA LEU A 155 -4.40 -10.13 11.49
C LEU A 155 -4.90 -8.68 11.60
N CYS A 156 -4.92 -7.95 10.49
CA CYS A 156 -5.60 -6.66 10.42
C CYS A 156 -7.10 -6.78 10.70
N ALA A 157 -7.75 -7.86 10.26
CA ALA A 157 -9.16 -8.12 10.55
C ALA A 157 -9.39 -8.43 12.04
N GLU A 158 -8.52 -9.22 12.65
CA GLU A 158 -8.58 -9.56 14.09
C GLU A 158 -8.43 -8.32 14.96
N ALA A 159 -7.47 -7.46 14.65
CA ALA A 159 -7.16 -6.23 15.39
C ALA A 159 -7.91 -4.99 14.89
N TYR A 160 -8.87 -5.14 13.97
CA TYR A 160 -9.43 -4.01 13.19
C TYR A 160 -9.96 -2.87 14.06
N PHE A 161 -10.62 -3.19 15.15
CA PHE A 161 -11.25 -2.18 16.01
C PHE A 161 -10.27 -1.50 16.96
N ALA A 162 -9.06 -2.04 17.14
CA ALA A 162 -8.02 -1.45 17.98
C ALA A 162 -8.60 -1.00 19.35
N ASP A 163 -9.15 -1.95 20.10
CA ASP A 163 -9.76 -1.76 21.43
C ASP A 163 -10.81 -0.64 21.55
N MET A 164 -11.45 -0.27 20.45
CA MET A 164 -12.60 0.63 20.52
C MET A 164 -13.70 0.03 21.41
N PRO A 165 -14.40 0.86 22.22
CA PRO A 165 -15.55 0.39 22.98
C PRO A 165 -16.60 -0.28 22.10
N GLU A 166 -17.14 -1.41 22.53
CA GLU A 166 -18.16 -2.16 21.78
C GLU A 166 -19.38 -1.29 21.45
N SER A 167 -19.73 -0.38 22.36
CA SER A 167 -20.79 0.60 22.15
C SER A 167 -20.52 1.58 20.99
N GLU A 168 -19.28 1.77 20.59
CA GLU A 168 -18.91 2.60 19.43
C GLU A 168 -18.83 1.78 18.14
N ILE A 169 -18.37 0.52 18.23
CA ILE A 169 -18.26 -0.39 17.09
C ILE A 169 -19.63 -0.62 16.42
N HIS A 170 -20.67 -0.71 17.21
CA HIS A 170 -22.04 -0.91 16.72
C HIS A 170 -22.74 0.35 16.20
N LYS A 171 -22.18 1.53 16.44
CA LYS A 171 -22.78 2.76 15.95
C LYS A 171 -22.63 2.87 14.43
N THR A 172 -23.72 3.28 13.80
CA THR A 172 -23.79 3.44 12.35
C THR A 172 -24.22 4.88 12.04
N THR A 173 -23.65 5.47 11.01
CA THR A 173 -24.08 6.77 10.50
C THR A 173 -24.90 6.61 9.22
N PHE A 174 -25.56 7.68 8.79
CA PHE A 174 -26.27 7.70 7.51
C PHE A 174 -25.31 7.38 6.33
N ARG A 175 -24.11 7.96 6.36
CA ARG A 175 -23.07 7.68 5.38
C ARG A 175 -22.72 6.19 5.33
N ASP A 176 -22.53 5.58 6.50
CA ASP A 176 -22.11 4.18 6.58
C ASP A 176 -23.19 3.23 6.03
N LEU A 177 -24.47 3.58 6.23
CA LEU A 177 -25.60 2.83 5.65
C LEU A 177 -25.63 2.97 4.13
N VAL A 178 -25.55 4.20 3.62
CA VAL A 178 -25.62 4.48 2.17
C VAL A 178 -24.45 3.84 1.44
N LYS A 179 -23.25 3.91 2.02
CA LYS A 179 -22.04 3.36 1.42
C LYS A 179 -21.82 1.87 1.72
N LYS A 180 -22.69 1.25 2.54
CA LYS A 180 -22.50 -0.11 3.06
C LYS A 180 -21.10 -0.32 3.64
N ASP A 181 -20.63 0.65 4.43
CA ASP A 181 -19.25 0.77 4.89
C ASP A 181 -19.18 1.01 6.40
N THR A 182 -19.93 0.20 7.17
CA THR A 182 -19.89 0.20 8.64
C THR A 182 -18.55 -0.34 9.13
N LEU A 183 -18.18 -0.07 10.39
CA LEU A 183 -16.94 -0.59 10.98
C LEU A 183 -16.85 -2.12 10.89
N ARG A 184 -17.96 -2.83 11.13
CA ARG A 184 -18.00 -4.29 10.98
C ARG A 184 -17.85 -4.73 9.52
N SER A 185 -18.51 -4.04 8.58
CA SER A 185 -18.33 -4.38 7.16
C SER A 185 -16.90 -4.15 6.68
N GLN A 186 -16.20 -3.15 7.21
CA GLN A 186 -14.78 -2.94 6.92
C GLN A 186 -13.91 -4.06 7.49
N GLN A 187 -14.14 -4.49 8.72
CA GLN A 187 -13.48 -5.67 9.31
C GLN A 187 -13.71 -6.93 8.47
N GLU A 188 -14.96 -7.18 8.07
CA GLU A 188 -15.33 -8.34 7.24
C GLU A 188 -14.64 -8.33 5.87
N LYS A 189 -14.46 -7.13 5.26
CA LYS A 189 -13.68 -7.00 4.02
C LYS A 189 -12.23 -7.43 4.24
N PHE A 190 -11.59 -7.01 5.34
CA PHE A 190 -10.25 -7.48 5.69
C PHE A 190 -10.22 -9.00 5.92
N ALA A 191 -11.21 -9.55 6.61
CA ALA A 191 -11.30 -11.00 6.84
C ALA A 191 -11.40 -11.80 5.51
N ARG A 192 -12.23 -11.34 4.55
CA ARG A 192 -12.33 -11.98 3.22
C ARG A 192 -11.02 -11.89 2.44
N ARG A 193 -10.34 -10.73 2.47
CA ARG A 193 -8.99 -10.58 1.89
C ARG A 193 -7.99 -11.52 2.54
N GLY A 194 -8.07 -11.68 3.87
CA GLY A 194 -7.23 -12.60 4.64
C GLY A 194 -7.39 -14.07 4.22
N VAL A 195 -8.57 -14.49 3.77
CA VAL A 195 -8.76 -15.85 3.22
C VAL A 195 -7.93 -16.04 1.95
N MET A 196 -7.99 -15.08 1.03
CA MET A 196 -7.22 -15.11 -0.23
C MET A 196 -5.71 -15.00 0.02
N GLU A 197 -5.31 -14.15 0.94
CA GLU A 197 -3.93 -13.98 1.39
C GLU A 197 -3.32 -15.29 1.92
N ARG A 198 -4.03 -15.99 2.82
CA ARG A 198 -3.57 -17.26 3.38
C ARG A 198 -3.40 -18.33 2.32
N GLU A 199 -4.31 -18.39 1.35
CA GLU A 199 -4.19 -19.30 0.21
C GLU A 199 -2.97 -18.94 -0.66
N ALA A 200 -2.77 -17.66 -1.00
CA ALA A 200 -1.63 -17.20 -1.78
C ALA A 200 -0.29 -17.52 -1.10
N ILE A 201 -0.17 -17.22 0.20
CA ILE A 201 1.02 -17.54 1.00
C ILE A 201 1.24 -19.06 1.05
N GLY A 202 0.16 -19.86 1.19
CA GLY A 202 0.25 -21.32 1.20
C GLY A 202 0.75 -21.95 -0.11
N LEU A 203 0.55 -21.26 -1.24
CA LEU A 203 0.97 -21.71 -2.57
C LEU A 203 2.36 -21.20 -2.97
N ALA A 204 2.82 -20.08 -2.42
CA ALA A 204 4.07 -19.43 -2.82
C ALA A 204 5.29 -20.24 -2.38
N GLY A 205 6.30 -20.37 -3.26
CA GLY A 205 7.58 -21.00 -2.93
C GLY A 205 8.53 -20.09 -2.17
N ASN A 206 8.38 -18.77 -2.34
CA ASN A 206 9.24 -17.77 -1.70
C ASN A 206 8.40 -16.61 -1.17
N ILE A 207 8.80 -16.11 -0.02
CA ILE A 207 8.14 -14.99 0.68
C ILE A 207 9.20 -13.98 1.07
N THR A 208 8.88 -12.71 0.97
CA THR A 208 9.72 -11.63 1.47
C THR A 208 8.93 -10.70 2.37
N GLY A 209 9.59 -10.17 3.38
CA GLY A 209 9.04 -9.23 4.34
C GLY A 209 10.15 -8.51 5.11
N ARG A 210 9.79 -7.70 6.09
CA ARG A 210 10.70 -6.76 6.75
C ARG A 210 10.92 -7.05 8.23
N THR A 211 10.05 -7.80 8.85
CA THR A 211 10.01 -7.95 10.30
C THR A 211 10.07 -9.40 10.76
N ALA A 212 10.54 -9.63 11.99
CA ALA A 212 10.46 -10.94 12.61
C ALA A 212 9.01 -11.44 12.74
N TRP A 213 8.06 -10.51 12.84
CA TRP A 213 6.63 -10.82 12.92
C TRP A 213 6.10 -11.36 11.58
N ASP A 214 6.36 -10.70 10.44
CA ASP A 214 5.98 -11.19 9.11
C ASP A 214 6.53 -12.60 8.89
N ARG A 215 7.83 -12.80 9.22
CA ARG A 215 8.50 -14.08 9.11
C ARG A 215 7.83 -15.15 9.96
N ALA A 216 7.52 -14.86 11.23
CA ALA A 216 6.91 -15.82 12.13
C ALA A 216 5.53 -16.26 11.62
N VAL A 217 4.69 -15.31 11.22
CA VAL A 217 3.34 -15.59 10.73
C VAL A 217 3.36 -16.38 9.43
N THR A 218 4.12 -15.93 8.45
CA THR A 218 4.17 -16.57 7.12
C THR A 218 4.80 -17.95 7.18
N THR A 219 5.83 -18.14 8.02
CA THR A 219 6.43 -19.47 8.27
C THR A 219 5.45 -20.43 8.94
N ALA A 220 4.60 -19.92 9.87
CA ALA A 220 3.56 -20.75 10.49
C ALA A 220 2.50 -21.19 9.48
N TRP A 221 2.18 -20.35 8.48
CA TRP A 221 1.19 -20.67 7.44
C TRP A 221 1.77 -21.52 6.30
N ASN A 222 3.03 -21.27 5.93
CA ASN A 222 3.74 -22.04 4.90
C ASN A 222 5.20 -22.34 5.32
N PRO A 223 5.43 -23.41 6.09
CA PRO A 223 6.77 -23.76 6.54
C PRO A 223 7.70 -24.26 5.42
N LYS A 224 7.17 -24.50 4.21
CA LYS A 224 7.96 -24.94 3.04
C LYS A 224 8.51 -23.78 2.23
N ALA A 225 7.95 -22.58 2.36
CA ALA A 225 8.43 -21.41 1.63
C ALA A 225 9.77 -20.91 2.18
N HIS A 226 10.64 -20.47 1.29
CA HIS A 226 11.85 -19.75 1.68
C HIS A 226 11.51 -18.30 2.01
N TYR A 227 11.97 -17.84 3.18
CA TYR A 227 11.75 -16.45 3.59
C TYR A 227 13.02 -15.62 3.41
N TYR A 228 12.86 -14.46 2.74
CA TYR A 228 13.91 -13.47 2.51
C TYR A 228 13.56 -12.16 3.23
N THR A 229 14.54 -11.53 3.86
CA THR A 229 14.37 -10.18 4.40
C THR A 229 14.64 -9.17 3.29
N MET A 230 13.66 -8.31 3.02
CA MET A 230 13.78 -7.24 2.02
C MET A 230 13.22 -5.94 2.60
N ASN A 231 14.05 -4.92 2.68
CA ASN A 231 13.62 -3.58 3.04
C ASN A 231 13.08 -2.85 1.79
N GLU A 232 12.15 -1.95 2.02
CA GLU A 232 11.67 -1.05 0.97
C GLU A 232 12.67 0.10 0.76
N THR A 233 12.77 0.56 -0.49
CA THR A 233 13.48 1.80 -0.83
C THR A 233 12.59 3.01 -0.52
N LEU A 234 13.17 4.20 -0.63
CA LEU A 234 12.44 5.46 -0.60
C LEU A 234 12.59 6.16 -1.95
N ARG A 235 11.71 7.12 -2.24
CA ARG A 235 11.91 8.01 -3.38
C ARG A 235 13.17 8.84 -3.17
N ALA A 236 13.87 9.21 -4.24
CA ALA A 236 15.12 9.96 -4.22
C ALA A 236 15.07 11.19 -3.30
N SER A 237 13.98 11.97 -3.33
CA SER A 237 13.78 13.16 -2.49
C SER A 237 13.89 12.91 -0.97
N PHE A 238 13.68 11.67 -0.49
CA PHE A 238 13.83 11.33 0.92
C PHE A 238 15.29 11.12 1.34
N TYR A 239 16.19 10.90 0.38
CA TYR A 239 17.63 10.74 0.66
C TYR A 239 18.37 12.07 0.68
N GLU A 240 17.80 13.14 0.13
CA GLU A 240 18.40 14.49 0.08
C GLU A 240 18.19 15.28 1.37
N GLY A 241 17.17 14.94 2.16
CA GLY A 241 16.80 15.66 3.38
C GLY A 241 17.59 15.23 4.61
N GLN A 242 17.90 16.17 5.48
CA GLN A 242 18.43 15.91 6.82
C GLN A 242 17.44 16.37 7.89
N TRP A 243 17.03 15.44 8.76
CA TRP A 243 16.28 15.80 9.94
C TRP A 243 17.20 16.53 10.95
N GLN A 244 16.76 17.70 11.44
CA GLN A 244 17.51 18.49 12.42
C GLN A 244 16.59 18.89 13.57
N PRO A 245 16.97 18.57 14.84
CA PRO A 245 16.14 18.88 16.01
C PRO A 245 15.76 20.37 16.12
N LYS A 246 16.69 21.26 15.74
CA LYS A 246 16.46 22.72 15.79
C LYS A 246 15.37 23.24 14.84
N HIS A 247 14.99 22.45 13.83
CA HIS A 247 13.93 22.79 12.87
C HIS A 247 12.59 22.13 13.22
N CYS A 248 12.57 21.28 14.24
CA CYS A 248 11.33 20.66 14.70
C CYS A 248 10.50 21.64 15.53
N GLU A 249 9.20 21.65 15.34
CA GLU A 249 8.29 22.35 16.23
C GLU A 249 8.28 21.66 17.60
N PRO A 250 8.68 22.34 18.68
CA PRO A 250 8.71 21.75 20.00
C PRO A 250 7.33 21.33 20.47
N TYR A 251 7.25 20.17 21.12
CA TYR A 251 6.01 19.58 21.64
C TYR A 251 5.00 19.21 20.54
N SER A 252 5.44 18.96 19.33
CA SER A 252 4.59 18.47 18.25
C SER A 252 4.59 16.93 18.18
N ILE A 253 3.43 16.36 17.84
CA ILE A 253 3.23 14.95 17.53
C ILE A 253 2.71 14.85 16.11
N PHE A 254 3.41 14.12 15.25
CA PHE A 254 2.97 13.90 13.88
C PHE A 254 2.34 12.50 13.72
N VAL A 255 1.16 12.43 13.11
CA VAL A 255 0.42 11.22 12.78
C VAL A 255 0.33 11.10 11.26
N SER A 256 1.01 10.13 10.68
CA SER A 256 1.12 9.98 9.23
C SER A 256 -0.16 9.47 8.56
N GLN A 257 -1.04 8.80 9.28
CA GLN A 257 -2.29 8.24 8.77
C GLN A 257 -3.30 7.97 9.89
N ALA A 258 -4.60 8.25 9.63
CA ALA A 258 -5.66 8.12 10.63
C ALA A 258 -7.00 7.62 10.07
N ASP A 259 -7.04 7.05 8.86
CA ASP A 259 -8.27 6.84 8.09
C ASP A 259 -9.24 5.82 8.70
N TYR A 260 -8.78 4.89 9.55
CA TYR A 260 -9.59 3.85 10.16
C TYR A 260 -9.01 3.38 11.52
N PRO A 261 -9.79 2.66 12.35
CA PRO A 261 -9.44 2.37 13.75
C PRO A 261 -8.05 1.76 13.96
N LEU A 262 -7.65 0.80 13.13
CA LEU A 262 -6.36 0.13 13.22
C LEU A 262 -5.14 1.07 13.17
N LYS A 263 -5.31 2.30 12.64
CA LYS A 263 -4.26 3.34 12.64
C LYS A 263 -4.08 4.04 13.98
N GLY A 264 -4.99 3.82 14.94
CA GLY A 264 -4.80 4.12 16.34
C GLY A 264 -4.92 5.60 16.76
N LEU A 265 -5.43 6.51 15.89
CA LEU A 265 -5.58 7.94 16.29
C LEU A 265 -6.40 8.11 17.58
N HIS A 266 -7.41 7.28 17.80
CA HIS A 266 -8.22 7.35 19.02
C HIS A 266 -7.43 7.07 20.30
N TYR A 267 -6.39 6.21 20.27
CA TYR A 267 -5.50 6.02 21.42
C TYR A 267 -4.75 7.29 21.77
N LEU A 268 -4.21 7.97 20.75
CA LEU A 268 -3.53 9.25 20.97
C LEU A 268 -4.50 10.29 21.55
N LEU A 269 -5.71 10.39 21.01
CA LEU A 269 -6.71 11.34 21.50
C LEU A 269 -7.15 11.05 22.94
N GLN A 270 -7.20 9.78 23.33
CA GLN A 270 -7.49 9.38 24.73
C GLN A 270 -6.33 9.73 25.70
N ALA A 271 -5.08 9.59 25.22
CA ALA A 271 -3.89 9.91 26.02
C ALA A 271 -3.58 11.42 26.07
N LEU A 272 -4.02 12.18 25.07
CA LEU A 272 -3.64 13.58 24.89
C LEU A 272 -4.01 14.52 26.05
N PRO A 273 -5.15 14.35 26.77
CA PRO A 273 -5.42 15.14 27.98
C PRO A 273 -4.32 15.01 29.05
N GLN A 274 -3.85 13.81 29.34
CA GLN A 274 -2.76 13.55 30.29
C GLN A 274 -1.43 14.12 29.79
N ILE A 275 -1.16 13.99 28.49
CA ILE A 275 0.03 14.58 27.87
C ILE A 275 0.02 16.10 28.01
N ARG A 276 -1.16 16.74 27.81
CA ARG A 276 -1.34 18.18 27.92
C ARG A 276 -1.11 18.71 29.35
N GLU A 277 -1.49 17.95 30.37
CA GLU A 277 -1.21 18.32 31.76
C GLU A 277 0.30 18.52 32.01
N LYS A 278 1.12 17.63 31.46
CA LYS A 278 2.59 17.68 31.58
C LYS A 278 3.24 18.62 30.56
N TYR A 279 2.69 18.69 29.36
CA TYR A 279 3.20 19.49 28.24
C TYR A 279 2.10 20.41 27.69
N PRO A 280 1.82 21.56 28.34
CA PRO A 280 0.66 22.41 27.99
C PRO A 280 0.66 22.98 26.56
N ARG A 281 1.83 22.94 25.88
CA ARG A 281 1.99 23.43 24.50
C ARG A 281 1.90 22.31 23.44
N VAL A 282 1.57 21.07 23.84
CA VAL A 282 1.50 19.96 22.88
C VAL A 282 0.54 20.27 21.74
N GLN A 283 0.96 19.96 20.51
CA GLN A 283 0.16 20.03 19.29
C GLN A 283 0.21 18.67 18.56
N VAL A 284 -0.86 18.30 17.90
CA VAL A 284 -0.95 17.07 17.09
C VAL A 284 -1.29 17.42 15.66
N TYR A 285 -0.46 16.99 14.73
CA TYR A 285 -0.62 17.18 13.30
C TYR A 285 -0.94 15.85 12.64
N VAL A 286 -2.10 15.74 12.01
CA VAL A 286 -2.61 14.51 11.39
C VAL A 286 -2.61 14.68 9.87
N ALA A 287 -1.79 13.91 9.17
CA ALA A 287 -1.81 13.87 7.72
C ALA A 287 -3.03 13.09 7.20
N GLY A 288 -3.52 13.47 6.02
CA GLY A 288 -4.69 12.86 5.39
C GLY A 288 -5.97 13.66 5.63
N ASN A 289 -7.10 13.07 5.20
CA ASN A 289 -8.39 13.75 5.28
C ASN A 289 -8.85 13.99 6.73
N ASP A 290 -9.46 15.14 6.97
CA ASP A 290 -10.14 15.38 8.23
C ASP A 290 -11.44 14.56 8.31
N LEU A 291 -11.39 13.45 9.04
CA LEU A 291 -12.54 12.56 9.27
C LEU A 291 -13.57 13.17 10.23
N THR A 292 -13.22 14.24 10.93
CA THR A 292 -14.05 14.82 11.99
C THR A 292 -14.79 16.08 11.54
N ALA A 293 -14.36 16.67 10.40
CA ALA A 293 -14.91 17.92 9.92
C ALA A 293 -16.33 17.78 9.39
N TYR A 294 -17.17 18.71 9.81
CA TYR A 294 -18.36 19.13 9.09
C TYR A 294 -18.66 20.58 9.41
N ARG A 295 -18.89 21.37 8.37
CA ARG A 295 -19.23 22.81 8.47
C ARG A 295 -20.70 23.05 8.23
N THR A 296 -21.37 22.13 7.54
CA THR A 296 -22.78 22.22 7.15
C THR A 296 -23.58 21.00 7.61
N PRO A 297 -24.91 21.10 7.76
CA PRO A 297 -25.77 19.94 8.03
C PRO A 297 -25.63 18.80 7.00
N LYS A 298 -25.38 19.15 5.72
CA LYS A 298 -25.15 18.16 4.67
C LYS A 298 -23.83 17.39 4.87
N GLU A 299 -22.78 18.07 5.32
CA GLU A 299 -21.51 17.41 5.64
C GLU A 299 -21.61 16.51 6.85
N LYS A 300 -22.44 16.88 7.84
CA LYS A 300 -22.74 16.03 8.99
C LYS A 300 -23.30 14.66 8.60
N LEU A 301 -24.02 14.58 7.49
CA LEU A 301 -24.52 13.31 6.95
C LEU A 301 -23.41 12.46 6.29
N LYS A 302 -22.26 13.06 6.00
CA LYS A 302 -21.12 12.37 5.36
C LYS A 302 -20.09 11.83 6.36
N ILE A 303 -20.22 12.10 7.65
CA ILE A 303 -19.29 11.62 8.67
C ILE A 303 -19.46 10.12 8.90
N SER A 304 -18.33 9.38 8.98
CA SER A 304 -18.33 7.96 9.35
C SER A 304 -18.54 7.76 10.86
N ALA A 305 -18.87 6.54 11.27
CA ALA A 305 -18.95 6.18 12.69
C ALA A 305 -17.61 6.44 13.40
N TYR A 306 -16.49 6.07 12.79
CA TYR A 306 -15.15 6.35 13.33
C TYR A 306 -14.87 7.86 13.43
N GLY A 307 -15.13 8.63 12.39
CA GLY A 307 -14.96 10.08 12.41
C GLY A 307 -15.80 10.76 13.49
N ARG A 308 -17.04 10.28 13.70
CA ARG A 308 -17.91 10.76 14.79
C ARG A 308 -17.34 10.43 16.18
N TYR A 309 -16.73 9.24 16.32
CA TYR A 309 -16.05 8.84 17.55
C TYR A 309 -14.84 9.73 17.84
N LEU A 310 -13.95 9.94 16.86
CA LEU A 310 -12.79 10.82 17.00
C LEU A 310 -13.21 12.25 17.37
N ARG A 311 -14.22 12.80 16.68
CA ARG A 311 -14.77 14.12 17.01
C ARG A 311 -15.27 14.23 18.44
N ARG A 312 -15.91 13.18 18.95
CA ARG A 312 -16.34 13.14 20.35
C ARG A 312 -15.16 13.18 21.30
N LEU A 313 -14.10 12.38 21.07
CA LEU A 313 -12.89 12.39 21.88
C LEU A 313 -12.21 13.76 21.90
N ILE A 314 -12.12 14.43 20.74
CA ILE A 314 -11.56 15.78 20.64
C ILE A 314 -12.38 16.74 21.52
N ARG A 315 -13.70 16.71 21.42
CA ARG A 315 -14.57 17.60 22.18
C ARG A 315 -14.53 17.31 23.69
N GLU A 316 -14.66 16.05 24.09
CA GLU A 316 -14.64 15.64 25.52
C GLU A 316 -13.29 15.94 26.17
N GLY A 317 -12.18 15.81 25.41
CA GLY A 317 -10.83 16.17 25.84
C GLY A 317 -10.53 17.67 25.75
N GLN A 318 -11.44 18.50 25.20
CA GLN A 318 -11.18 19.93 24.92
C GLN A 318 -9.88 20.12 24.10
N LEU A 319 -9.79 19.43 22.96
CA LEU A 319 -8.59 19.32 22.14
C LEU A 319 -8.73 20.02 20.77
N GLU A 320 -9.78 20.84 20.58
CA GLU A 320 -10.08 21.47 19.28
C GLU A 320 -8.98 22.41 18.80
N ASP A 321 -8.24 23.03 19.71
CA ASP A 321 -7.10 23.91 19.45
C ASP A 321 -5.75 23.16 19.42
N ARG A 322 -5.75 21.84 19.56
CA ARG A 322 -4.56 20.99 19.68
C ARG A 322 -4.41 19.98 18.56
N VAL A 323 -5.48 19.65 17.86
CA VAL A 323 -5.47 18.62 16.81
C VAL A 323 -5.72 19.26 15.46
N HIS A 324 -4.75 19.17 14.57
CA HIS A 324 -4.74 19.82 13.27
C HIS A 324 -4.68 18.77 12.16
N PHE A 325 -5.71 18.72 11.32
CA PHE A 325 -5.70 17.88 10.12
C PHE A 325 -5.11 18.66 8.95
N LEU A 326 -4.02 18.13 8.37
CA LEU A 326 -3.23 18.83 7.37
C LEU A 326 -3.76 18.68 5.93
N GLY A 327 -4.68 17.74 5.72
CA GLY A 327 -5.11 17.38 4.37
C GLY A 327 -4.15 16.37 3.71
N LYS A 328 -4.34 16.16 2.40
CA LYS A 328 -3.51 15.28 1.55
C LYS A 328 -2.43 16.08 0.85
#